data_2696abbb4250f68e65c285cbaaf4bf18
#
_entry.id   2696abbb4250f68e65c285cbaaf4bf18
#
_cell.length_a   1.000
_cell.length_b   1.000
_cell.length_c   1.000
_cell.angle_alpha   90.00
_cell.angle_beta   90.00
_cell.angle_gamma   90.00
#
_symmetry.space_group_name_H-M   'P 1'
#
loop_
_entity.id
_entity.type
_entity.pdbx_description
1 polymer ?
#
loop_
_entity_poly.entity_id
_entity_poly.type
_entity_poly.pdbx_seq_one_letter_code
_entity_poly.pdbx_strand_id
1 'polypeptide(L)'
;MIKKGMNALLLLCILLVCNGKSGAMEKEGNNAPEKKVSVESDRLPIADPYVMLYNNKYYAYGTGGTTKGEGFACFSSDDLKNWKREGQALSAADSYGKWGFWAPEVYYIESKKKFYMFYSVEEHICVATSDSPVGPFRQEVKQPVWEEKSIDTSLFIDDDGTPYLYFVRFTDGNVIWVARMTDDLMKIKTETLSQCVKAEAPWELLQHKVAEGPTVLMKNVP
;
A
#
# COMPACT_ATOMS: atom_id res chain seq x y z
N MET A 1 33.25 25.88 -36.12
CA MET A 1 34.58 25.27 -35.85
C MET A 1 34.70 25.03 -34.36
N ILE A 2 35.06 23.84 -33.99
CA ILE A 2 35.53 23.19 -32.78
C ILE A 2 34.59 22.10 -32.29
N LYS A 3 34.99 20.87 -32.64
CA LYS A 3 34.58 19.57 -32.09
C LYS A 3 35.24 19.34 -30.74
N LYS A 4 34.55 18.63 -29.83
CA LYS A 4 35.15 17.76 -28.79
C LYS A 4 33.97 17.13 -28.03
N GLY A 5 33.90 15.87 -27.73
CA GLY A 5 34.79 14.74 -27.72
C GLY A 5 34.11 13.76 -26.75
N MET A 6 33.60 12.66 -27.32
CA MET A 6 32.89 11.61 -26.57
C MET A 6 33.93 10.68 -25.98
N ASN A 7 33.98 10.54 -24.63
CA ASN A 7 34.75 9.50 -23.99
C ASN A 7 33.84 8.30 -23.69
N ALA A 8 34.05 7.24 -24.47
CA ALA A 8 33.49 5.93 -24.21
C ALA A 8 34.31 5.24 -23.12
N LEU A 9 33.66 4.84 -22.02
CA LEU A 9 34.26 3.99 -21.00
C LEU A 9 33.97 2.54 -21.35
N LEU A 10 35.01 1.82 -21.74
CA LEU A 10 34.98 0.41 -22.10
C LEU A 10 34.98 -0.43 -20.83
N LEU A 11 33.86 -1.13 -20.52
CA LEU A 11 33.80 -2.08 -19.41
C LEU A 11 34.14 -3.48 -19.91
N LEU A 12 35.30 -4.00 -19.46
CA LEU A 12 35.86 -5.30 -19.82
C LEU A 12 35.14 -6.40 -19.02
N CYS A 13 34.29 -7.18 -19.68
CA CYS A 13 33.73 -8.41 -19.10
C CYS A 13 34.72 -9.56 -19.22
N ILE A 14 35.23 -10.05 -18.09
CA ILE A 14 36.04 -11.28 -18.03
C ILE A 14 35.06 -12.45 -17.95
N LEU A 15 35.02 -13.26 -19.00
CA LEU A 15 34.34 -14.56 -19.06
C LEU A 15 35.27 -15.61 -18.49
N LEU A 16 34.97 -16.15 -17.32
CA LEU A 16 35.55 -17.37 -16.81
C LEU A 16 34.71 -18.57 -17.27
N VAL A 17 35.24 -19.33 -18.20
CA VAL A 17 34.70 -20.63 -18.62
C VAL A 17 35.22 -21.69 -17.69
N CYS A 18 34.35 -22.28 -16.85
CA CYS A 18 34.65 -23.53 -16.14
C CYS A 18 33.93 -24.69 -16.82
N ASN A 19 34.73 -25.55 -17.47
CA ASN A 19 34.30 -26.87 -17.91
C ASN A 19 34.18 -27.79 -16.69
N GLY A 20 33.03 -28.41 -16.49
CA GLY A 20 32.80 -29.40 -15.43
C GLY A 20 31.69 -30.37 -15.79
N LYS A 21 32.04 -31.61 -15.94
CA LYS A 21 31.35 -32.83 -16.36
C LYS A 21 29.93 -33.01 -15.85
N SER A 22 29.08 -33.54 -16.74
CA SER A 22 27.76 -34.09 -16.45
C SER A 22 27.80 -35.28 -15.52
N GLY A 23 27.14 -35.17 -14.38
CA GLY A 23 26.73 -36.29 -13.54
C GLY A 23 25.23 -36.13 -13.27
N ALA A 24 24.45 -37.11 -13.73
CA ALA A 24 23.06 -37.21 -13.40
C ALA A 24 22.91 -37.44 -11.89
N MET A 25 22.17 -36.57 -11.21
CA MET A 25 21.82 -36.78 -9.81
C MET A 25 20.30 -36.67 -9.68
N GLU A 26 19.74 -37.72 -9.13
CA GLU A 26 18.34 -37.94 -8.80
C GLU A 26 17.78 -36.78 -7.96
N LYS A 27 16.58 -36.37 -8.27
CA LYS A 27 15.80 -35.38 -7.49
C LYS A 27 15.23 -36.07 -6.25
N GLU A 28 15.92 -36.03 -5.13
CA GLU A 28 15.28 -36.19 -3.83
C GLU A 28 14.50 -34.92 -3.49
N GLY A 29 13.21 -35.06 -3.28
CA GLY A 29 12.33 -34.01 -2.83
C GLY A 29 12.63 -33.59 -1.39
N ASN A 30 13.38 -32.52 -1.21
CA ASN A 30 13.58 -31.88 0.09
C ASN A 30 12.45 -30.91 0.37
N ASN A 31 11.38 -31.39 1.00
CA ASN A 31 10.45 -30.57 1.73
C ASN A 31 11.13 -30.05 3.01
N ALA A 32 11.98 -29.04 2.88
CA ALA A 32 12.44 -28.30 4.04
C ALA A 32 11.27 -27.48 4.59
N PRO A 33 10.97 -27.54 5.91
CA PRO A 33 9.93 -26.70 6.48
C PRO A 33 10.29 -25.23 6.29
N GLU A 34 9.32 -24.43 5.79
CA GLU A 34 9.47 -22.97 5.71
C GLU A 34 9.92 -22.44 7.07
N LYS A 35 11.13 -21.95 7.12
CA LYS A 35 11.71 -21.35 8.30
C LYS A 35 10.89 -20.09 8.58
N LYS A 36 10.01 -20.13 9.61
CA LYS A 36 9.34 -18.95 10.12
C LYS A 36 10.40 -17.92 10.49
N VAL A 37 10.57 -16.92 9.64
CA VAL A 37 11.43 -15.79 9.93
C VAL A 37 10.71 -14.96 10.98
N SER A 38 11.03 -15.18 12.25
CA SER A 38 10.71 -14.20 13.29
C SER A 38 11.64 -13.01 13.05
N VAL A 39 11.09 -11.92 12.55
CA VAL A 39 11.81 -10.65 12.48
C VAL A 39 11.84 -10.10 13.91
N GLU A 40 12.86 -10.44 14.69
CA GLU A 40 13.21 -9.73 15.93
C GLU A 40 13.81 -8.37 15.54
N SER A 41 13.00 -7.43 15.12
CA SER A 41 13.42 -6.05 14.97
C SER A 41 12.28 -5.15 15.40
N ASP A 42 12.61 -4.08 16.13
CA ASP A 42 11.69 -3.00 16.50
C ASP A 42 11.14 -2.24 15.27
N ARG A 43 11.49 -2.67 14.06
CA ARG A 43 11.13 -2.02 12.80
C ARG A 43 10.43 -3.00 11.87
N LEU A 44 9.23 -2.62 11.44
CA LEU A 44 8.54 -3.29 10.35
C LEU A 44 9.23 -2.96 9.02
N PRO A 45 9.45 -3.94 8.12
CA PRO A 45 10.07 -3.71 6.81
C PRO A 45 9.05 -3.15 5.79
N ILE A 46 8.32 -2.11 6.17
CA ILE A 46 7.27 -1.45 5.37
C ILE A 46 7.42 0.07 5.47
N ALA A 47 7.07 0.77 4.41
CA ALA A 47 6.84 2.20 4.42
C ALA A 47 5.32 2.50 4.57
N ASP A 48 4.96 3.75 4.84
CA ASP A 48 3.57 4.21 5.01
C ASP A 48 2.76 3.27 5.94
N PRO A 49 3.23 3.03 7.18
CA PRO A 49 2.65 2.01 8.04
C PRO A 49 1.27 2.43 8.54
N TYR A 50 0.29 1.57 8.35
CA TYR A 50 -1.03 1.65 8.98
C TYR A 50 -1.18 0.54 10.01
N VAL A 51 -1.65 0.86 11.21
CA VAL A 51 -1.85 -0.11 12.30
C VAL A 51 -3.31 -0.10 12.75
N MET A 52 -3.95 -1.25 12.66
CA MET A 52 -5.31 -1.48 13.13
C MET A 52 -5.29 -2.34 14.40
N LEU A 53 -6.10 -1.96 15.40
CA LEU A 53 -6.41 -2.81 16.56
C LEU A 53 -7.74 -3.55 16.29
N TYR A 54 -7.71 -4.87 16.34
CA TYR A 54 -8.90 -5.70 16.22
C TYR A 54 -8.80 -6.93 17.11
N ASN A 55 -9.83 -7.18 17.94
CA ASN A 55 -9.87 -8.28 18.90
C ASN A 55 -8.61 -8.37 19.79
N ASN A 56 -8.18 -7.24 20.36
CA ASN A 56 -7.00 -7.12 21.23
C ASN A 56 -5.66 -7.51 20.56
N LYS A 57 -5.60 -7.51 19.25
CA LYS A 57 -4.38 -7.75 18.47
C LYS A 57 -4.16 -6.63 17.46
N TYR A 58 -2.92 -6.18 17.33
CA TYR A 58 -2.53 -5.19 16.34
C TYR A 58 -2.19 -5.87 15.01
N TYR A 59 -2.63 -5.26 13.93
CA TYR A 59 -2.32 -5.67 12.56
C TYR A 59 -1.72 -4.49 11.81
N ALA A 60 -0.56 -4.71 11.19
CA ALA A 60 0.14 -3.67 10.44
C ALA A 60 0.22 -4.03 8.96
N TYR A 61 0.02 -3.01 8.14
CA TYR A 61 0.12 -3.05 6.69
C TYR A 61 0.94 -1.84 6.23
N GLY A 62 1.51 -1.90 5.03
CA GLY A 62 2.25 -0.76 4.49
C GLY A 62 2.80 -1.05 3.11
N THR A 63 3.38 -0.04 2.52
CA THR A 63 4.08 -0.12 1.24
C THR A 63 5.28 -1.07 1.38
N GLY A 64 5.41 -2.04 0.49
CA GLY A 64 6.45 -3.07 0.55
C GLY A 64 6.06 -4.28 1.39
N GLY A 65 7.06 -4.92 2.01
CA GLY A 65 6.86 -6.14 2.82
C GLY A 65 6.57 -7.41 2.02
N THR A 66 6.48 -7.34 0.70
CA THR A 66 6.34 -8.47 -0.22
C THR A 66 7.65 -8.73 -0.98
N THR A 67 7.86 -9.98 -1.42
CA THR A 67 9.10 -10.38 -2.10
C THR A 67 9.33 -9.64 -3.43
N LYS A 68 8.24 -9.24 -4.11
CA LYS A 68 8.29 -8.59 -5.42
C LYS A 68 7.69 -7.19 -5.44
N GLY A 69 7.22 -6.66 -4.28
CA GLY A 69 6.49 -5.40 -4.23
C GLY A 69 5.11 -5.45 -4.89
N GLU A 70 4.55 -6.64 -5.10
CA GLU A 70 3.28 -6.87 -5.77
C GLU A 70 2.19 -7.14 -4.74
N GLY A 71 1.53 -6.08 -4.27
CA GLY A 71 0.51 -6.17 -3.21
C GLY A 71 1.06 -5.84 -1.83
N PHE A 72 0.43 -6.35 -0.77
CA PHE A 72 0.75 -6.01 0.62
C PHE A 72 0.91 -7.24 1.50
N ALA A 73 1.87 -7.17 2.44
CA ALA A 73 1.99 -8.11 3.53
C ALA A 73 1.18 -7.66 4.74
N CYS A 74 0.81 -8.63 5.61
CA CYS A 74 0.26 -8.36 6.93
C CYS A 74 1.24 -8.82 8.00
N PHE A 75 1.35 -8.00 9.05
CA PHE A 75 2.08 -8.32 10.26
C PHE A 75 1.13 -8.20 11.44
N SER A 76 1.32 -9.00 12.50
CA SER A 76 0.54 -8.90 13.73
C SER A 76 1.43 -8.76 14.95
N SER A 77 0.90 -8.13 16.00
CA SER A 77 1.58 -7.96 17.29
C SER A 77 0.56 -7.92 18.42
N ASP A 78 0.96 -8.38 19.60
CA ASP A 78 0.19 -8.24 20.82
C ASP A 78 0.64 -7.02 21.66
N ASP A 79 1.81 -6.42 21.35
CA ASP A 79 2.47 -5.40 22.18
C ASP A 79 3.05 -4.19 21.41
N LEU A 80 2.86 -4.12 20.07
CA LEU A 80 3.42 -3.11 19.15
C LEU A 80 4.95 -3.13 19.05
N LYS A 81 5.62 -4.09 19.67
CA LYS A 81 7.09 -4.23 19.66
C LYS A 81 7.51 -5.48 18.89
N ASN A 82 6.89 -6.61 19.23
CA ASN A 82 7.21 -7.89 18.62
C ASN A 82 6.21 -8.17 17.50
N TRP A 83 6.71 -8.15 16.26
CA TRP A 83 5.87 -8.32 15.08
C TRP A 83 6.11 -9.68 14.42
N LYS A 84 5.02 -10.36 14.09
CA LYS A 84 5.02 -11.61 13.35
C LYS A 84 4.46 -11.35 11.95
N ARG A 85 5.18 -11.78 10.91
CA ARG A 85 4.66 -11.76 9.54
C ARG A 85 3.60 -12.85 9.39
N GLU A 86 2.37 -12.46 9.08
CA GLU A 86 1.24 -13.39 8.87
C GLU A 86 1.19 -13.93 7.43
N GLY A 87 1.67 -13.15 6.47
CA GLY A 87 1.70 -13.55 5.06
C GLY A 87 1.42 -12.38 4.13
N GLN A 88 1.00 -12.72 2.91
CA GLN A 88 0.54 -11.74 1.92
C GLN A 88 -0.95 -11.48 2.13
N ALA A 89 -1.30 -10.24 2.50
CA ALA A 89 -2.68 -9.82 2.72
C ALA A 89 -3.42 -9.56 1.40
N LEU A 90 -2.77 -8.89 0.45
CA LEU A 90 -3.28 -8.65 -0.91
C LEU A 90 -2.24 -9.07 -1.93
N SER A 91 -2.67 -9.80 -2.95
CA SER A 91 -1.85 -10.12 -4.13
C SER A 91 -2.24 -9.24 -5.31
N ALA A 92 -1.28 -8.87 -6.16
CA ALA A 92 -1.56 -8.18 -7.42
C ALA A 92 -2.53 -8.98 -8.32
N ALA A 93 -2.52 -10.32 -8.22
CA ALA A 93 -3.46 -11.16 -8.94
C ALA A 93 -4.92 -10.97 -8.51
N ASP A 94 -5.17 -10.48 -7.29
CA ASP A 94 -6.51 -10.23 -6.72
C ASP A 94 -6.92 -8.75 -6.77
N SER A 95 -6.15 -7.91 -7.48
CA SER A 95 -6.31 -6.46 -7.55
C SER A 95 -6.39 -5.94 -8.98
N TYR A 96 -6.89 -4.71 -9.13
CA TYR A 96 -6.57 -3.84 -10.26
C TYR A 96 -5.08 -3.52 -10.24
N GLY A 97 -4.48 -3.32 -11.43
CA GLY A 97 -3.08 -2.93 -11.56
C GLY A 97 -2.08 -4.06 -11.20
N LYS A 98 -0.79 -3.80 -11.44
CA LYS A 98 0.28 -4.80 -11.28
C LYS A 98 1.48 -4.29 -10.52
N TRP A 99 1.66 -2.96 -10.39
CA TRP A 99 2.83 -2.33 -9.79
C TRP A 99 2.45 -1.07 -9.00
N GLY A 100 3.35 -0.58 -8.16
CA GLY A 100 3.12 0.65 -7.39
C GLY A 100 2.00 0.49 -6.36
N PHE A 101 2.06 -0.57 -5.55
CA PHE A 101 1.17 -0.78 -4.43
C PHE A 101 1.65 0.05 -3.25
N TRP A 102 0.87 1.11 -2.86
CA TRP A 102 1.28 2.08 -1.84
C TRP A 102 0.18 2.35 -0.82
N ALA A 103 0.63 2.74 0.39
CA ALA A 103 -0.17 3.32 1.47
C ALA A 103 -1.51 2.62 1.73
N PRO A 104 -1.51 1.32 2.09
CA PRO A 104 -2.75 0.60 2.42
C PRO A 104 -3.25 1.00 3.80
N GLU A 105 -4.55 1.29 3.93
CA GLU A 105 -5.26 1.42 5.20
C GLU A 105 -6.36 0.37 5.30
N VAL A 106 -6.52 -0.26 6.45
CA VAL A 106 -7.48 -1.36 6.66
C VAL A 106 -8.46 -1.04 7.77
N TYR A 107 -9.74 -1.14 7.47
CA TYR A 107 -10.84 -0.85 8.38
C TYR A 107 -11.76 -2.05 8.54
N TYR A 108 -12.15 -2.37 9.77
CA TYR A 108 -13.24 -3.30 10.00
C TYR A 108 -14.56 -2.52 10.02
N ILE A 109 -15.47 -2.86 9.12
CA ILE A 109 -16.78 -2.21 9.03
C ILE A 109 -17.81 -3.11 9.69
N GLU A 110 -18.17 -2.76 10.93
CA GLU A 110 -19.03 -3.57 11.78
C GLU A 110 -20.39 -3.89 11.15
N SER A 111 -21.02 -2.90 10.49
CA SER A 111 -22.31 -3.06 9.81
C SER A 111 -22.26 -4.03 8.64
N LYS A 112 -21.07 -4.28 8.07
CA LYS A 112 -20.84 -5.18 6.93
C LYS A 112 -20.13 -6.46 7.34
N LYS A 113 -19.62 -6.53 8.59
CA LYS A 113 -18.82 -7.64 9.14
C LYS A 113 -17.66 -8.04 8.23
N LYS A 114 -16.98 -7.04 7.63
CA LYS A 114 -15.89 -7.23 6.68
C LYS A 114 -14.77 -6.22 6.91
N PHE A 115 -13.58 -6.61 6.52
CA PHE A 115 -12.42 -5.74 6.42
C PHE A 115 -12.36 -5.11 5.03
N TYR A 116 -12.08 -3.82 4.97
CA TYR A 116 -11.91 -3.03 3.77
C TYR A 116 -10.48 -2.50 3.76
N MET A 117 -9.70 -2.83 2.76
CA MET A 117 -8.37 -2.29 2.51
C MET A 117 -8.47 -1.26 1.40
N PHE A 118 -8.24 0.00 1.73
CA PHE A 118 -8.08 1.08 0.76
C PHE A 118 -6.59 1.24 0.47
N TYR A 119 -6.21 1.45 -0.78
CA TYR A 119 -4.80 1.52 -1.18
C TYR A 119 -4.65 2.20 -2.54
N SER A 120 -3.41 2.55 -2.87
CA SER A 120 -3.04 3.04 -4.19
C SER A 120 -2.35 1.94 -5.00
N VAL A 121 -2.64 1.88 -6.30
CA VAL A 121 -1.95 1.05 -7.28
C VAL A 121 -1.97 1.73 -8.64
N GLU A 122 -0.81 1.82 -9.32
CA GLU A 122 -0.66 2.53 -10.60
C GLU A 122 -1.23 3.96 -10.55
N GLU A 123 -1.05 4.64 -9.41
CA GLU A 123 -1.61 5.97 -9.12
C GLU A 123 -3.16 6.02 -9.20
N HIS A 124 -3.85 4.93 -8.88
CA HIS A 124 -5.30 4.91 -8.72
C HIS A 124 -5.67 4.38 -7.35
N ILE A 125 -6.66 4.98 -6.73
CA ILE A 125 -7.18 4.52 -5.45
C ILE A 125 -8.10 3.32 -5.66
N CYS A 126 -7.88 2.27 -4.87
CA CYS A 126 -8.60 1.01 -4.95
C CYS A 126 -9.13 0.59 -3.58
N VAL A 127 -10.10 -0.30 -3.57
CA VAL A 127 -10.59 -0.97 -2.36
C VAL A 127 -10.73 -2.45 -2.60
N ALA A 128 -10.22 -3.25 -1.66
CA ALA A 128 -10.38 -4.70 -1.63
C ALA A 128 -11.00 -5.13 -0.29
N THR A 129 -11.66 -6.27 -0.24
CA THR A 129 -12.33 -6.76 0.97
C THR A 129 -11.84 -8.14 1.38
N SER A 130 -11.97 -8.44 2.69
CA SER A 130 -11.68 -9.75 3.26
C SER A 130 -12.58 -10.02 4.47
N ASP A 131 -12.78 -11.30 4.79
CA ASP A 131 -13.44 -11.73 6.04
C ASP A 131 -12.44 -11.84 7.21
N SER A 132 -11.14 -11.63 6.94
CA SER A 132 -10.06 -11.75 7.92
C SER A 132 -9.10 -10.56 7.86
N PRO A 133 -8.57 -10.08 8.99
CA PRO A 133 -7.58 -9.01 9.00
C PRO A 133 -6.28 -9.39 8.29
N VAL A 134 -5.92 -10.67 8.24
CA VAL A 134 -4.71 -11.13 7.56
C VAL A 134 -4.91 -11.38 6.07
N GLY A 135 -6.13 -11.16 5.57
CA GLY A 135 -6.50 -11.44 4.18
C GLY A 135 -6.95 -12.89 3.96
N PRO A 136 -7.01 -13.38 2.71
CA PRO A 136 -6.69 -12.62 1.50
C PRO A 136 -7.73 -11.55 1.18
N PHE A 137 -7.24 -10.32 0.94
CA PHE A 137 -8.06 -9.25 0.39
C PHE A 137 -8.22 -9.43 -1.12
N ARG A 138 -9.41 -9.14 -1.64
CA ARG A 138 -9.73 -9.27 -3.06
C ARG A 138 -10.66 -8.18 -3.53
N GLN A 139 -10.47 -7.76 -4.76
CA GLN A 139 -11.47 -7.00 -5.50
C GLN A 139 -12.37 -7.98 -6.26
N GLU A 140 -13.65 -7.96 -6.01
CA GLU A 140 -14.63 -8.71 -6.81
C GLU A 140 -14.63 -8.26 -8.27
N VAL A 141 -14.61 -6.94 -8.46
CA VAL A 141 -14.41 -6.28 -9.75
C VAL A 141 -13.11 -5.49 -9.68
N LYS A 142 -12.14 -5.86 -10.51
CA LYS A 142 -10.81 -5.24 -10.52
C LYS A 142 -10.85 -3.89 -11.23
N GLN A 143 -11.23 -2.87 -10.49
CA GLN A 143 -11.34 -1.49 -10.96
C GLN A 143 -10.97 -0.51 -9.84
N PRO A 144 -10.56 0.71 -10.18
CA PRO A 144 -10.36 1.75 -9.18
C PRO A 144 -11.69 2.23 -8.58
N VAL A 145 -11.61 2.83 -7.40
CA VAL A 145 -12.74 3.52 -6.74
C VAL A 145 -13.17 4.74 -7.58
N TRP A 146 -12.22 5.32 -8.30
CA TRP A 146 -12.39 6.46 -9.17
C TRP A 146 -11.41 6.41 -10.35
N GLU A 147 -11.83 6.90 -11.52
CA GLU A 147 -11.07 6.79 -12.78
C GLU A 147 -9.87 7.75 -12.88
N GLU A 148 -9.90 8.89 -12.16
CA GLU A 148 -8.77 9.81 -12.19
C GLU A 148 -7.62 9.32 -11.30
N LYS A 149 -6.38 9.64 -11.70
CA LYS A 149 -5.18 9.36 -10.93
C LYS A 149 -5.25 10.05 -9.56
N SER A 150 -5.03 9.27 -8.53
CA SER A 150 -5.09 9.68 -7.13
C SER A 150 -4.38 8.66 -6.25
N ILE A 151 -3.90 9.09 -5.10
CA ILE A 151 -3.17 8.25 -4.15
C ILE A 151 -3.59 8.54 -2.70
N ASP A 152 -3.06 7.77 -1.76
CA ASP A 152 -3.10 8.00 -0.32
C ASP A 152 -4.51 8.22 0.21
N THR A 153 -5.18 7.14 0.50
CA THR A 153 -6.57 7.19 0.97
C THR A 153 -6.67 7.12 2.49
N SER A 154 -7.63 7.85 3.07
CA SER A 154 -8.08 7.67 4.45
C SER A 154 -9.60 7.68 4.52
N LEU A 155 -10.19 6.59 5.01
CA LEU A 155 -11.62 6.46 5.20
C LEU A 155 -12.02 7.07 6.55
N PHE A 156 -13.04 7.92 6.53
CA PHE A 156 -13.70 8.45 7.71
C PHE A 156 -15.19 8.18 7.63
N ILE A 157 -15.77 7.65 8.69
CA ILE A 157 -17.22 7.47 8.82
C ILE A 157 -17.68 8.42 9.92
N ASP A 158 -18.56 9.35 9.55
CA ASP A 158 -19.10 10.36 10.46
C ASP A 158 -20.10 9.75 11.45
N ASP A 159 -20.49 10.48 12.48
CA ASP A 159 -21.43 10.05 13.52
C ASP A 159 -22.80 9.65 12.98
N ASP A 160 -23.21 10.25 11.86
CA ASP A 160 -24.46 9.92 11.16
C ASP A 160 -24.33 8.68 10.25
N GLY A 161 -23.15 8.06 10.20
CA GLY A 161 -22.82 6.90 9.36
C GLY A 161 -22.43 7.24 7.93
N THR A 162 -22.35 8.53 7.57
CA THR A 162 -21.93 8.95 6.21
C THR A 162 -20.42 8.65 6.01
N PRO A 163 -20.07 7.84 5.00
CA PRO A 163 -18.67 7.56 4.70
C PRO A 163 -18.05 8.64 3.81
N TYR A 164 -16.86 9.08 4.19
CA TYR A 164 -16.03 10.02 3.44
C TYR A 164 -14.67 9.37 3.14
N LEU A 165 -14.17 9.58 1.93
CA LEU A 165 -12.81 9.22 1.55
C LEU A 165 -12.00 10.49 1.34
N TYR A 166 -10.93 10.63 2.11
CA TYR A 166 -9.90 11.64 1.88
C TYR A 166 -8.81 11.01 1.01
N PHE A 167 -8.30 11.76 0.05
CA PHE A 167 -7.28 11.24 -0.88
C PHE A 167 -6.56 12.39 -1.58
N VAL A 168 -5.43 12.08 -2.19
CA VAL A 168 -4.63 13.03 -2.94
C VAL A 168 -5.02 13.02 -4.42
N ARG A 169 -5.20 14.22 -4.99
CA ARG A 169 -5.29 14.47 -6.43
C ARG A 169 -4.10 15.30 -6.90
N PHE A 170 -3.69 15.10 -8.13
CA PHE A 170 -2.59 15.83 -8.78
C PHE A 170 -3.15 17.06 -9.54
N THR A 171 -3.69 18.05 -8.82
CA THR A 171 -4.35 19.22 -9.41
C THR A 171 -3.48 20.48 -9.45
N ASP A 172 -2.67 20.71 -8.41
CA ASP A 172 -1.66 21.78 -8.33
C ASP A 172 -0.51 21.26 -7.42
N GLY A 173 0.23 20.27 -7.87
CA GLY A 173 1.01 19.37 -7.04
C GLY A 173 0.09 18.34 -6.37
N ASN A 174 0.50 17.80 -5.23
CA ASN A 174 -0.31 16.88 -4.43
C ASN A 174 -1.24 17.70 -3.52
N VAL A 175 -2.54 17.51 -3.70
CA VAL A 175 -3.59 18.25 -2.98
C VAL A 175 -4.55 17.25 -2.36
N ILE A 176 -4.84 17.40 -1.06
CA ILE A 176 -5.81 16.55 -0.37
C ILE A 176 -7.23 17.01 -0.69
N TRP A 177 -8.03 16.07 -1.15
CA TRP A 177 -9.45 16.23 -1.43
C TRP A 177 -10.26 15.27 -0.58
N VAL A 178 -11.57 15.54 -0.45
CA VAL A 178 -12.53 14.63 0.16
C VAL A 178 -13.74 14.47 -0.76
N ALA A 179 -14.34 13.29 -0.72
CA ALA A 179 -15.65 13.03 -1.31
C ALA A 179 -16.45 12.06 -0.43
N ARG A 180 -17.77 12.13 -0.50
CA ARG A 180 -18.60 11.06 0.05
C ARG A 180 -18.40 9.78 -0.74
N MET A 181 -18.48 8.66 -0.06
CA MET A 181 -18.52 7.35 -0.71
C MET A 181 -19.97 6.88 -0.92
N THR A 182 -20.13 5.91 -1.79
CA THR A 182 -21.34 5.08 -1.84
C THR A 182 -21.44 4.22 -0.58
N ASP A 183 -22.64 3.78 -0.23
CA ASP A 183 -22.88 3.05 1.03
C ASP A 183 -22.18 1.67 1.06
N ASP A 184 -21.86 1.10 -0.11
CA ASP A 184 -21.07 -0.12 -0.27
C ASP A 184 -19.56 0.13 -0.15
N LEU A 185 -19.11 1.38 -0.07
CA LEU A 185 -17.72 1.82 0.00
C LEU A 185 -16.89 1.49 -1.25
N MET A 186 -17.53 1.27 -2.41
CA MET A 186 -16.83 0.86 -3.63
C MET A 186 -16.52 2.02 -4.57
N LYS A 187 -17.22 3.16 -4.44
CA LYS A 187 -17.06 4.34 -5.31
C LYS A 187 -17.20 5.63 -4.53
N ILE A 188 -16.57 6.69 -5.03
CA ILE A 188 -16.86 8.05 -4.55
C ILE A 188 -18.05 8.65 -5.29
N LYS A 189 -18.76 9.58 -4.63
CA LYS A 189 -19.80 10.44 -5.19
C LYS A 189 -19.11 11.70 -5.71
N THR A 190 -18.76 11.73 -6.97
CA THR A 190 -17.92 12.79 -7.59
C THR A 190 -18.51 14.19 -7.48
N GLU A 191 -19.82 14.30 -7.41
CA GLU A 191 -20.56 15.57 -7.20
C GLU A 191 -20.32 16.17 -5.81
N THR A 192 -19.71 15.42 -4.89
CA THR A 192 -19.39 15.85 -3.52
C THR A 192 -17.92 16.20 -3.32
N LEU A 193 -17.11 16.16 -4.38
CA LEU A 193 -15.69 16.48 -4.32
C LEU A 193 -15.44 17.87 -3.75
N SER A 194 -14.57 17.95 -2.74
CA SER A 194 -14.15 19.21 -2.12
C SER A 194 -12.66 19.18 -1.82
N GLN A 195 -11.98 20.29 -2.11
CA GLN A 195 -10.56 20.46 -1.77
C GLN A 195 -10.41 20.74 -0.27
N CYS A 196 -9.48 20.07 0.39
CA CYS A 196 -9.24 20.21 1.82
C CYS A 196 -7.93 20.94 2.13
N VAL A 197 -6.80 20.39 1.69
CA VAL A 197 -5.47 20.89 2.06
C VAL A 197 -4.58 20.92 0.84
N LYS A 198 -3.86 22.03 0.66
CA LYS A 198 -2.76 22.14 -0.32
C LYS A 198 -1.57 22.86 0.32
N ALA A 199 -0.40 22.67 -0.23
CA ALA A 199 0.79 23.41 0.15
C ALA A 199 0.67 24.88 -0.30
N GLU A 200 0.71 25.83 0.64
CA GLU A 200 0.58 27.28 0.39
C GLU A 200 1.64 28.12 1.07
N ALA A 201 2.15 27.67 2.22
CA ALA A 201 3.14 28.43 2.95
C ALA A 201 4.51 28.43 2.22
N PRO A 202 5.30 29.52 2.29
CA PRO A 202 6.58 29.61 1.58
C PRO A 202 7.52 28.44 1.86
N TRP A 203 7.53 27.91 3.08
CA TRP A 203 8.38 26.77 3.46
C TRP A 203 7.89 25.44 2.87
N GLU A 204 6.60 25.28 2.59
CA GLU A 204 6.02 24.10 1.92
C GLU A 204 6.33 24.08 0.43
N LEU A 205 6.65 25.23 -0.15
CA LEU A 205 6.89 25.40 -1.58
C LEU A 205 8.36 25.34 -1.97
N LEU A 206 9.27 25.07 -1.01
CA LEU A 206 10.72 25.11 -1.24
C LEU A 206 11.22 24.04 -2.23
N GLN A 207 10.58 22.89 -2.29
CA GLN A 207 10.96 21.80 -3.20
C GLN A 207 9.81 21.45 -4.17
N HIS A 208 8.72 20.96 -3.64
CA HIS A 208 7.55 20.53 -4.39
C HIS A 208 6.28 20.92 -3.62
N LYS A 209 5.19 21.16 -4.34
CA LYS A 209 3.88 21.38 -3.74
C LYS A 209 3.28 20.04 -3.35
N VAL A 210 3.49 19.63 -2.10
CA VAL A 210 3.04 18.32 -1.61
C VAL A 210 2.23 18.47 -0.34
N ALA A 211 0.96 18.02 -0.39
CA ALA A 211 0.11 17.70 0.73
C ALA A 211 -0.45 16.31 0.48
N GLU A 212 0.03 15.30 1.22
CA GLU A 212 -0.32 13.89 1.03
C GLU A 212 -0.45 13.14 2.36
N GLY A 213 -0.80 11.85 2.31
CA GLY A 213 -0.95 11.00 3.49
C GLY A 213 -2.02 11.50 4.48
N PRO A 214 -3.27 11.79 4.06
CA PRO A 214 -4.30 12.24 4.99
C PRO A 214 -4.58 11.17 6.05
N THR A 215 -4.76 11.59 7.30
CA THR A 215 -5.31 10.76 8.38
C THR A 215 -6.34 11.57 9.11
N VAL A 216 -7.56 11.05 9.24
CA VAL A 216 -8.69 11.77 9.87
C VAL A 216 -9.05 11.11 11.19
N LEU A 217 -9.03 11.90 12.23
CA LEU A 217 -9.40 11.46 13.58
C LEU A 217 -10.54 12.35 14.10
N MET A 218 -11.59 11.72 14.63
CA MET A 218 -12.61 12.44 15.37
C MET A 218 -12.12 12.67 16.81
N LYS A 219 -12.20 13.91 17.26
CA LYS A 219 -11.99 14.25 18.67
C LYS A 219 -13.29 14.80 19.22
N ASN A 220 -13.88 14.08 20.17
CA ASN A 220 -14.95 14.65 20.98
C ASN A 220 -14.34 15.80 21.80
N VAL A 221 -14.63 17.04 21.40
CA VAL A 221 -14.30 18.23 22.19
C VAL A 221 -15.44 18.37 23.19
N PRO A 222 -15.18 18.37 24.51
CA PRO A 222 -16.20 18.56 25.52
C PRO A 222 -16.79 19.96 25.47
#